data_cea577e445e8c4412d6f2a4b22a934bf
#
_entry.id   cea577e445e8c4412d6f2a4b22a934bf
#
_cell.length_a   1.000
_cell.length_b   1.000
_cell.length_c   1.000
_cell.angle_alpha   90.00
_cell.angle_beta   90.00
_cell.angle_gamma   90.00
#
_symmetry.space_group_name_H-M   'P 1'
#
loop_
_entity.id
_entity.type
_entity.pdbx_description
1 polymer ?
#
loop_
_entity_poly.entity_id
_entity_poly.type
_entity_poly.pdbx_seq_one_letter_code
_entity_poly.pdbx_strand_id
1 'polypeptide(L)'
;MAALTARRVYRPHRAKTIDLACTNQQVYQGGIACFDTSTGLVAKAAPSTTMIPIGVFTEDKLVTGNAAQTIELFRELEANWFVNATAGDAVVAADIGKLVYLLDDQTVANNDATNTRSVAGRAWKLDSSKGVLVEFRQTAGDRLGGLDA
;
A
#
# COMPACT_ATOMS: atom_id res chain seq x y z
N MET A 1 14.72 -19.84 18.71
CA MET A 1 15.37 -19.87 17.38
C MET A 1 16.86 -19.61 17.55
N ALA A 2 17.70 -20.41 16.92
CA ALA A 2 19.16 -20.27 17.07
C ALA A 2 19.71 -19.40 15.94
N ALA A 3 20.76 -18.64 16.26
CA ALA A 3 21.51 -17.90 15.26
C ALA A 3 22.28 -18.85 14.34
N LEU A 4 22.69 -18.35 13.17
CA LEU A 4 23.47 -19.14 12.23
C LEU A 4 24.83 -19.53 12.84
N THR A 5 25.15 -20.80 12.73
CA THR A 5 26.45 -21.34 13.14
C THR A 5 27.33 -21.74 11.94
N ALA A 6 26.78 -21.64 10.73
CA ALA A 6 27.46 -21.95 9.48
C ALA A 6 26.92 -21.07 8.36
N ARG A 7 27.65 -21.02 7.24
CA ARG A 7 27.23 -20.27 6.05
C ARG A 7 25.88 -20.78 5.54
N ARG A 8 24.98 -19.84 5.28
CA ARG A 8 23.68 -20.11 4.66
C ARG A 8 23.71 -19.76 3.18
N VAL A 9 23.04 -20.55 2.35
CA VAL A 9 22.82 -20.17 0.95
C VAL A 9 21.76 -19.07 0.91
N TYR A 10 22.14 -17.91 0.38
CA TYR A 10 21.22 -16.77 0.23
C TYR A 10 20.44 -16.91 -1.08
N ARG A 11 19.12 -16.89 -0.97
CA ARG A 11 18.20 -17.01 -2.12
C ARG A 11 17.20 -15.86 -2.11
N PRO A 12 17.58 -14.69 -2.67
CA PRO A 12 16.69 -13.55 -2.68
C PRO A 12 15.51 -13.78 -3.60
N HIS A 13 14.35 -13.28 -3.21
CA HIS A 13 13.19 -13.17 -4.09
C HIS A 13 13.35 -11.89 -4.92
N ARG A 14 13.62 -12.05 -6.22
CA ARG A 14 13.88 -10.93 -7.13
C ARG A 14 12.76 -10.70 -8.13
N ALA A 15 11.68 -11.46 -8.04
CA ALA A 15 10.54 -11.29 -8.91
C ALA A 15 9.80 -9.99 -8.60
N LYS A 16 9.18 -9.42 -9.64
CA LYS A 16 8.30 -8.24 -9.55
C LYS A 16 7.03 -8.54 -8.79
N THR A 17 6.61 -9.79 -8.77
CA THR A 17 5.34 -10.25 -8.21
C THR A 17 5.58 -11.26 -7.10
N ILE A 18 4.59 -11.36 -6.22
CA ILE A 18 4.58 -12.36 -5.15
C ILE A 18 3.15 -12.87 -4.99
N ASP A 19 3.02 -14.18 -4.69
CA ASP A 19 1.72 -14.79 -4.40
C ASP A 19 1.51 -14.84 -2.91
N LEU A 20 0.43 -14.22 -2.43
CA LEU A 20 0.13 -14.12 -1.02
C LEU A 20 -1.33 -14.45 -0.75
N ALA A 21 -1.59 -15.18 0.34
CA ALA A 21 -2.95 -15.48 0.78
C ALA A 21 -3.74 -14.19 1.00
N CYS A 22 -4.94 -14.14 0.46
CA CYS A 22 -5.78 -12.96 0.45
C CYS A 22 -7.10 -13.23 1.17
N THR A 23 -7.61 -12.24 1.87
CA THR A 23 -8.92 -12.35 2.50
C THR A 23 -10.02 -12.50 1.45
N ASN A 24 -11.13 -13.14 1.82
CA ASN A 24 -12.26 -13.39 0.93
C ASN A 24 -12.97 -12.08 0.60
N GLN A 25 -12.73 -11.57 -0.59
CA GLN A 25 -13.34 -10.32 -1.08
C GLN A 25 -13.16 -10.20 -2.60
N GLN A 26 -13.91 -9.30 -3.22
CA GLN A 26 -13.71 -8.97 -4.61
C GLN A 26 -12.54 -8.00 -4.73
N VAL A 27 -11.53 -8.37 -5.51
CA VAL A 27 -10.38 -7.51 -5.83
C VAL A 27 -10.36 -7.22 -7.33
N TYR A 28 -9.74 -6.11 -7.72
CA TYR A 28 -9.66 -5.68 -9.10
C TYR A 28 -8.22 -5.35 -9.48
N GLN A 29 -7.88 -5.62 -10.73
CA GLN A 29 -6.57 -5.28 -11.28
C GLN A 29 -6.27 -3.80 -11.07
N GLY A 30 -5.08 -3.49 -10.58
CA GLY A 30 -4.65 -2.12 -10.31
C GLY A 30 -5.08 -1.59 -8.95
N GLY A 31 -5.94 -2.30 -8.22
CA GLY A 31 -6.32 -1.93 -6.86
C GLY A 31 -5.15 -2.10 -5.88
N ILE A 32 -5.05 -1.20 -4.91
CA ILE A 32 -3.99 -1.24 -3.91
C ILE A 32 -4.16 -2.47 -3.02
N ALA A 33 -3.13 -3.31 -2.98
CA ALA A 33 -3.07 -4.47 -2.11
C ALA A 33 -2.26 -4.13 -0.85
N CYS A 34 -2.79 -4.51 0.30
CA CYS A 34 -2.17 -4.26 1.60
C CYS A 34 -2.04 -5.55 2.38
N PHE A 35 -1.03 -5.64 3.26
CA PHE A 35 -1.11 -6.54 4.39
C PHE A 35 -2.03 -5.94 5.43
N ASP A 36 -2.96 -6.72 5.91
CA ASP A 36 -3.75 -6.39 7.09
C ASP A 36 -3.10 -7.04 8.31
N THR A 37 -2.50 -6.23 9.16
CA THR A 37 -1.78 -6.73 10.33
C THR A 37 -2.70 -7.40 11.36
N SER A 38 -4.01 -7.14 11.29
CA SER A 38 -4.98 -7.78 12.18
C SER A 38 -5.29 -9.23 11.79
N THR A 39 -5.09 -9.60 10.53
CA THR A 39 -5.38 -10.95 10.02
C THR A 39 -4.15 -11.70 9.53
N GLY A 40 -3.08 -10.98 9.17
CA GLY A 40 -1.91 -11.58 8.51
C GLY A 40 -2.15 -11.92 7.04
N LEU A 41 -3.28 -11.54 6.48
CA LEU A 41 -3.63 -11.78 5.07
C LEU A 41 -3.52 -10.49 4.26
N VAL A 42 -3.39 -10.65 2.96
CA VAL A 42 -3.52 -9.51 2.03
C VAL A 42 -4.99 -9.14 1.90
N ALA A 43 -5.25 -7.86 1.81
CA ALA A 43 -6.59 -7.32 1.56
C ALA A 43 -6.47 -6.08 0.66
N LYS A 44 -7.56 -5.72 -0.02
CA LYS A 44 -7.61 -4.43 -0.71
C LYS A 44 -7.58 -3.29 0.30
N ALA A 45 -6.94 -2.18 -0.06
CA ALA A 45 -6.86 -1.03 0.82
C ALA A 45 -8.25 -0.53 1.22
N ALA A 46 -8.39 -0.18 2.49
CA ALA A 46 -9.63 0.31 3.09
C ALA A 46 -9.29 1.27 4.23
N PRO A 47 -10.25 2.08 4.69
CA PRO A 47 -10.03 2.94 5.86
C PRO A 47 -9.82 2.06 7.10
N SER A 48 -8.58 1.95 7.54
CA SER A 48 -8.18 1.10 8.66
C SER A 48 -6.78 1.51 9.11
N THR A 49 -6.46 1.32 10.38
CA THR A 49 -5.13 1.59 10.92
C THR A 49 -4.19 0.40 10.81
N THR A 50 -4.65 -0.73 10.28
CA THR A 50 -3.89 -1.99 10.25
C THR A 50 -3.36 -2.34 8.85
N MET A 51 -3.48 -1.44 7.88
CA MET A 51 -3.11 -1.68 6.49
C MET A 51 -1.68 -1.22 6.18
N ILE A 52 -0.91 -2.11 5.56
CA ILE A 52 0.42 -1.79 5.04
C ILE A 52 0.39 -1.99 3.52
N PRO A 53 0.43 -0.93 2.71
CA PRO A 53 0.41 -1.08 1.26
C PRO A 53 1.67 -1.77 0.76
N ILE A 54 1.52 -2.78 -0.09
CA ILE A 54 2.63 -3.57 -0.62
C ILE A 54 2.71 -3.59 -2.13
N GLY A 55 1.60 -3.35 -2.82
CA GLY A 55 1.57 -3.41 -4.27
C GLY A 55 0.16 -3.26 -4.82
N VAL A 56 -0.05 -3.80 -6.01
CA VAL A 56 -1.36 -3.79 -6.67
C VAL A 56 -1.75 -5.20 -7.08
N PHE A 57 -3.06 -5.47 -7.10
CA PHE A 57 -3.60 -6.72 -7.63
C PHE A 57 -3.40 -6.78 -9.14
N THR A 58 -3.16 -7.98 -9.68
CA THR A 58 -2.85 -8.18 -11.09
C THR A 58 -4.04 -8.65 -11.91
N GLU A 59 -5.16 -9.00 -11.26
CA GLU A 59 -6.36 -9.48 -11.95
C GLU A 59 -7.62 -9.17 -11.16
N ASP A 60 -8.77 -9.24 -11.86
CA ASP A 60 -10.07 -9.18 -11.21
C ASP A 60 -10.41 -10.57 -10.66
N LYS A 61 -10.73 -10.65 -9.37
CA LYS A 61 -10.98 -11.95 -8.74
C LYS A 61 -11.92 -11.82 -7.54
N LEU A 62 -12.89 -12.72 -7.47
CA LEU A 62 -13.62 -12.97 -6.23
C LEU A 62 -12.84 -14.03 -5.44
N VAL A 63 -12.17 -13.60 -4.40
CA VAL A 63 -11.31 -14.48 -3.59
C VAL A 63 -12.17 -15.33 -2.66
N THR A 64 -11.93 -16.62 -2.67
CA THR A 64 -12.61 -17.59 -1.79
C THR A 64 -11.56 -18.49 -1.15
N GLY A 65 -11.85 -19.00 0.07
CA GLY A 65 -10.94 -19.91 0.78
C GLY A 65 -9.59 -19.27 1.09
N ASN A 66 -9.52 -17.95 1.20
CA ASN A 66 -8.28 -17.19 1.40
C ASN A 66 -7.20 -17.54 0.36
N ALA A 67 -7.62 -17.79 -0.88
CA ALA A 67 -6.73 -18.19 -1.95
C ALA A 67 -5.65 -17.14 -2.20
N ALA A 68 -4.45 -17.59 -2.58
CA ALA A 68 -3.36 -16.72 -2.90
C ALA A 68 -3.67 -15.86 -4.13
N GLN A 69 -3.33 -14.59 -4.06
CA GLN A 69 -3.41 -13.66 -5.18
C GLN A 69 -2.01 -13.19 -5.55
N THR A 70 -1.80 -12.96 -6.83
CA THR A 70 -0.53 -12.44 -7.33
C THR A 70 -0.53 -10.93 -7.20
N ILE A 71 0.43 -10.41 -6.45
CA ILE A 71 0.58 -8.98 -6.18
C ILE A 71 1.82 -8.47 -6.92
N GLU A 72 1.66 -7.41 -7.70
CA GLU A 72 2.81 -6.68 -8.25
C GLU A 72 3.29 -5.70 -7.19
N LEU A 73 4.50 -5.95 -6.68
CA LEU A 73 5.03 -5.18 -5.55
C LEU A 73 5.40 -3.76 -5.96
N PHE A 74 5.13 -2.80 -5.08
CA PHE A 74 5.68 -1.46 -5.20
C PHE A 74 7.19 -1.53 -5.04
N ARG A 75 7.91 -0.78 -5.87
CA ARG A 75 9.35 -0.68 -5.79
C ARG A 75 9.74 0.57 -5.03
N GLU A 76 10.86 0.49 -4.34
CA GLU A 76 11.45 1.66 -3.72
C GLU A 76 11.73 2.72 -4.79
N LEU A 77 11.43 3.97 -4.48
CA LEU A 77 11.59 5.14 -5.36
C LEU A 77 10.71 5.12 -6.61
N GLU A 78 9.77 4.18 -6.70
CA GLU A 78 8.77 4.16 -7.75
C GLU A 78 7.51 4.85 -7.27
N ALA A 79 6.97 5.76 -8.10
CA ALA A 79 5.73 6.45 -7.79
C ALA A 79 4.64 6.08 -8.81
N ASN A 80 3.41 6.00 -8.33
CA ASN A 80 2.25 5.64 -9.13
C ASN A 80 1.12 6.65 -8.93
N TRP A 81 0.26 6.76 -9.94
CA TRP A 81 -0.91 7.64 -9.90
C TRP A 81 -2.09 6.96 -9.25
N PHE A 82 -2.71 7.64 -8.29
CA PHE A 82 -3.95 7.18 -7.64
C PHE A 82 -4.98 8.29 -7.62
N VAL A 83 -6.23 7.92 -7.47
CA VAL A 83 -7.35 8.87 -7.45
C VAL A 83 -7.20 9.78 -6.23
N ASN A 84 -7.44 11.07 -6.42
CA ASN A 84 -7.49 12.03 -5.32
C ASN A 84 -8.87 11.97 -4.63
N ALA A 85 -8.88 12.09 -3.33
CA ALA A 85 -10.11 12.25 -2.58
C ALA A 85 -10.79 13.58 -2.94
N THR A 86 -11.97 13.82 -2.39
CA THR A 86 -12.76 15.00 -2.69
C THR A 86 -12.93 15.89 -1.45
N ALA A 87 -13.38 17.12 -1.66
CA ALA A 87 -13.67 18.09 -0.60
C ALA A 87 -12.49 18.27 0.37
N GLY A 88 -12.74 18.24 1.66
CA GLY A 88 -11.72 18.47 2.70
C GLY A 88 -10.63 17.40 2.76
N ASP A 89 -10.86 16.23 2.20
CA ASP A 89 -9.91 15.12 2.18
C ASP A 89 -8.98 15.16 0.96
N ALA A 90 -9.24 16.04 -0.01
CA ALA A 90 -8.46 16.13 -1.22
C ALA A 90 -7.03 16.59 -0.96
N VAL A 91 -6.07 15.90 -1.56
CA VAL A 91 -4.67 16.32 -1.57
C VAL A 91 -4.57 17.59 -2.44
N VAL A 92 -4.00 18.64 -1.89
CA VAL A 92 -3.82 19.94 -2.57
C VAL A 92 -2.33 20.29 -2.67
N ALA A 93 -2.01 21.39 -3.35
CA ALA A 93 -0.62 21.78 -3.56
C ALA A 93 0.19 21.89 -2.27
N ALA A 94 -0.41 22.33 -1.18
CA ALA A 94 0.25 22.44 0.11
C ALA A 94 0.61 21.08 0.75
N ASP A 95 0.03 20.01 0.24
CA ASP A 95 0.26 18.65 0.76
C ASP A 95 1.38 17.91 0.02
N ILE A 96 1.92 18.49 -1.03
CA ILE A 96 3.02 17.89 -1.79
C ILE A 96 4.26 17.76 -0.89
N GLY A 97 4.86 16.59 -0.92
CA GLY A 97 5.97 16.21 -0.04
C GLY A 97 5.55 15.66 1.31
N LYS A 98 4.26 15.68 1.62
CA LYS A 98 3.71 15.14 2.86
C LYS A 98 3.18 13.73 2.68
N LEU A 99 2.93 13.05 3.79
CA LEU A 99 2.28 11.76 3.79
C LEU A 99 0.82 11.89 3.38
N VAL A 100 0.35 10.89 2.64
CA VAL A 100 -1.06 10.72 2.29
C VAL A 100 -1.55 9.37 2.78
N TYR A 101 -2.87 9.22 2.86
CA TYR A 101 -3.51 8.12 3.58
C TYR A 101 -4.42 7.31 2.68
N LEU A 102 -4.57 6.02 2.99
CA LEU A 102 -5.44 5.12 2.23
C LEU A 102 -6.91 5.42 2.53
N LEU A 103 -7.67 5.74 1.51
CA LEU A 103 -9.12 5.90 1.62
C LEU A 103 -9.85 4.65 1.12
N ASP A 104 -9.43 4.11 -0.01
CA ASP A 104 -9.91 2.85 -0.57
C ASP A 104 -8.82 2.26 -1.49
N ASP A 105 -9.17 1.25 -2.29
CA ASP A 105 -8.20 0.53 -3.12
C ASP A 105 -7.73 1.31 -4.37
N GLN A 106 -8.18 2.55 -4.55
CA GLN A 106 -7.71 3.41 -5.64
C GLN A 106 -7.50 4.87 -5.23
N THR A 107 -7.93 5.26 -4.02
CA THR A 107 -8.03 6.67 -3.61
C THR A 107 -7.14 6.96 -2.40
N VAL A 108 -6.46 8.10 -2.44
CA VAL A 108 -5.67 8.61 -1.31
C VAL A 108 -6.24 9.94 -0.83
N ALA A 109 -6.04 10.22 0.47
CA ALA A 109 -6.53 11.40 1.14
C ALA A 109 -5.41 12.16 1.84
N ASN A 110 -5.64 13.44 2.13
CA ASN A 110 -4.63 14.31 2.77
C ASN A 110 -4.55 14.16 4.29
N ASN A 111 -5.44 13.37 4.90
CA ASN A 111 -5.50 13.25 6.36
C ASN A 111 -5.88 11.82 6.76
N ASP A 112 -5.64 11.49 8.02
CA ASP A 112 -5.91 10.17 8.59
C ASP A 112 -7.31 10.02 9.18
N ALA A 113 -8.17 11.01 9.01
CA ALA A 113 -9.54 11.04 9.54
C ALA A 113 -9.60 10.72 11.05
N THR A 114 -8.79 11.42 11.83
CA THR A 114 -8.68 11.22 13.28
C THR A 114 -8.21 9.80 13.62
N ASN A 115 -7.09 9.42 13.00
CA ASN A 115 -6.39 8.16 13.23
C ASN A 115 -7.24 6.92 12.89
N THR A 116 -7.94 6.98 11.77
CA THR A 116 -8.73 5.84 11.26
C THR A 116 -8.24 5.31 9.92
N ARG A 117 -7.20 5.91 9.35
CA ARG A 117 -6.62 5.52 8.06
C ARG A 117 -5.14 5.25 8.18
N SER A 118 -4.66 4.26 7.43
CA SER A 118 -3.23 3.95 7.35
C SER A 118 -2.53 4.86 6.35
N VAL A 119 -1.24 5.09 6.56
CA VAL A 119 -0.40 5.81 5.61
C VAL A 119 -0.30 5.03 4.31
N ALA A 120 -0.52 5.70 3.18
CA ALA A 120 -0.28 5.16 1.85
C ALA A 120 1.19 5.37 1.44
N GLY A 121 1.64 6.60 1.47
CA GLY A 121 2.98 6.97 1.05
C GLY A 121 3.12 8.48 1.05
N ARG A 122 4.02 8.97 0.21
CA ARG A 122 4.32 10.41 0.12
C ARG A 122 3.86 10.95 -1.23
N ALA A 123 3.15 12.07 -1.22
CA ALA A 123 2.65 12.72 -2.44
C ALA A 123 3.76 13.56 -3.07
N TRP A 124 3.98 13.39 -4.37
CA TRP A 124 4.99 14.12 -5.11
C TRP A 124 4.43 15.07 -6.15
N LYS A 125 3.25 14.81 -6.67
CA LYS A 125 2.70 15.61 -7.77
C LYS A 125 1.19 15.48 -7.81
N LEU A 126 0.53 16.52 -8.31
CA LEU A 126 -0.91 16.53 -8.58
C LEU A 126 -1.14 16.71 -10.08
N ASP A 127 -2.19 16.07 -10.57
CA ASP A 127 -2.69 16.22 -11.93
C ASP A 127 -4.21 16.14 -11.91
N SER A 128 -4.88 17.06 -12.61
CA SER A 128 -6.35 17.15 -12.58
C SER A 128 -7.04 15.92 -13.17
N SER A 129 -6.36 15.16 -14.03
CA SER A 129 -6.94 13.97 -14.67
C SER A 129 -6.35 12.67 -14.12
N LYS A 130 -5.10 12.65 -13.69
CA LYS A 130 -4.42 11.44 -13.20
C LYS A 130 -4.55 11.26 -11.69
N GLY A 131 -4.77 12.33 -10.95
CA GLY A 131 -4.89 12.32 -9.50
C GLY A 131 -3.62 12.72 -8.77
N VAL A 132 -3.16 11.86 -7.88
CA VAL A 132 -1.99 12.09 -7.02
C VAL A 132 -0.90 11.09 -7.36
N LEU A 133 0.31 11.57 -7.57
CA LEU A 133 1.49 10.71 -7.74
C LEU A 133 2.05 10.39 -6.36
N VAL A 134 1.98 9.12 -5.97
CA VAL A 134 2.36 8.66 -4.63
C VAL A 134 3.52 7.68 -4.72
N GLU A 135 4.53 7.91 -3.88
CA GLU A 135 5.63 6.98 -3.68
C GLU A 135 5.33 6.12 -2.46
N PHE A 136 5.24 4.82 -2.68
CA PHE A 136 5.03 3.83 -1.63
C PHE A 136 6.39 3.27 -1.20
N ARG A 137 6.75 3.48 0.06
CA ARG A 137 7.98 2.92 0.63
C ARG A 137 7.62 1.90 1.69
N GLN A 138 8.38 0.83 1.70
CA GLN A 138 8.15 -0.29 2.62
C GLN A 138 9.29 -0.45 3.63
N THR A 139 10.12 0.57 3.80
CA THR A 139 11.22 0.52 4.74
C THR A 139 10.77 0.88 6.15
N ALA A 140 11.49 0.38 7.15
CA ALA A 140 11.23 0.73 8.54
C ALA A 140 11.38 2.24 8.78
N GLY A 141 12.32 2.90 8.09
CA GLY A 141 12.53 4.33 8.18
C GLY A 141 11.31 5.13 7.73
N ASP A 142 10.63 4.69 6.69
CA ASP A 142 9.42 5.37 6.22
C ASP A 142 8.26 5.21 7.20
N ARG A 143 8.14 4.07 7.83
CA ARG A 143 7.13 3.87 8.87
C ARG A 143 7.37 4.80 10.05
N LEU A 144 8.62 4.91 10.48
CA LEU A 144 9.02 5.83 11.56
C LEU A 144 8.85 7.28 11.12
N GLY A 145 9.23 7.60 9.90
CA GLY A 145 9.02 8.93 9.32
C GLY A 145 7.55 9.30 9.24
N GLY A 146 6.68 8.33 9.04
CA GLY A 146 5.23 8.53 9.10
C GLY A 146 4.77 8.94 10.49
N LEU A 147 5.40 8.42 11.54
CA LEU A 147 5.11 8.82 12.92
C LEU A 147 5.66 10.19 13.25
N ASP A 148 6.77 10.57 12.63
CA ASP A 148 7.43 11.85 12.84
C ASP A 148 6.79 12.99 12.04
N ALA A 149 5.93 12.67 11.12
CA ALA A 149 5.29 13.64 10.24
C ALA A 149 4.23 14.48 10.93
#